data_65640d8a8bdc88e5c1e0fba974094c80
#
_entry.id   65640d8a8bdc88e5c1e0fba974094c80
#
_cell.length_a   1.000
_cell.length_b   1.000
_cell.length_c   1.000
_cell.angle_alpha   90.00
_cell.angle_beta   90.00
_cell.angle_gamma   90.00
#
_symmetry.space_group_name_H-M   'P 1'
#
loop_
_entity.id
_entity.type
_entity.pdbx_description
1 polymer ?
#
loop_
_entity_poly.entity_id
_entity_poly.type
_entity_poly.pdbx_seq_one_letter_code
_entity_poly.pdbx_strand_id
1 'polypeptide(L)'
;MSSQVFVNPEEIDVFINEIRGFLDSLNSSTNRLNHAFETLSSSWQDRKRAEFEEEYRELLRVLKIFENNSEEKIQYLSMLSQKAKDYLSS
;
A
#
# COMPACT_ATOMS: atom_id res chain seq x y z
N MET A 1 24.48 9.30 27.45
CA MET A 1 24.60 8.75 26.29
C MET A 1 23.60 9.22 25.32
N SER A 2 23.97 9.38 24.30
CA SER A 2 23.07 9.97 23.43
C SER A 2 22.14 8.95 22.90
N SER A 3 20.94 9.31 22.80
CA SER A 3 19.97 8.50 22.16
C SER A 3 19.96 8.78 20.67
N GLN A 4 21.12 9.05 20.13
CA GLN A 4 21.19 9.36 18.73
C GLN A 4 20.80 8.17 17.89
N VAL A 5 19.88 8.39 17.02
CA VAL A 5 19.51 7.43 16.02
C VAL A 5 20.07 7.94 14.71
N PHE A 6 20.97 7.18 14.12
CA PHE A 6 21.54 7.59 12.86
C PHE A 6 20.74 6.94 11.78
N VAL A 7 20.02 7.74 11.03
CA VAL A 7 19.23 7.29 9.93
C VAL A 7 19.76 7.96 8.68
N ASN A 8 19.98 7.17 7.65
CA ASN A 8 20.43 7.69 6.36
C ASN A 8 19.21 8.14 5.56
N PRO A 9 19.04 9.45 5.37
CA PRO A 9 17.84 9.94 4.68
C PRO A 9 17.73 9.45 3.24
N GLU A 10 18.86 9.21 2.57
CA GLU A 10 18.79 8.67 1.21
C GLU A 10 18.22 7.26 1.21
N GLU A 11 18.55 6.48 2.23
CA GLU A 11 18.02 5.12 2.32
C GLU A 11 16.54 5.13 2.67
N ILE A 12 16.10 6.10 3.47
CA ILE A 12 14.67 6.28 3.73
C ILE A 12 13.96 6.59 2.41
N ASP A 13 14.53 7.51 1.64
CA ASP A 13 13.90 7.90 0.37
C ASP A 13 13.81 6.74 -0.60
N VAL A 14 14.84 5.89 -0.64
CA VAL A 14 14.82 4.69 -1.48
C VAL A 14 13.69 3.75 -1.03
N PHE A 15 13.55 3.57 0.29
CA PHE A 15 12.52 2.69 0.80
C PHE A 15 11.12 3.25 0.50
N ILE A 16 10.94 4.56 0.62
CA ILE A 16 9.67 5.20 0.25
C ILE A 16 9.33 4.89 -1.21
N ASN A 17 10.32 5.01 -2.10
CA ASN A 17 10.08 4.72 -3.50
C ASN A 17 9.72 3.26 -3.73
N GLU A 18 10.31 2.35 -2.95
CA GLU A 18 9.95 0.93 -3.04
C GLU A 18 8.51 0.70 -2.61
N ILE A 19 8.08 1.37 -1.54
CA ILE A 19 6.69 1.25 -1.08
C ILE A 19 5.75 1.79 -2.16
N ARG A 20 6.08 2.95 -2.76
CA ARG A 20 5.24 3.53 -3.80
C ARG A 20 5.13 2.61 -5.01
N GLY A 21 6.25 2.01 -5.41
CA GLY A 21 6.24 1.04 -6.50
C GLY A 21 5.38 -0.17 -6.18
N PHE A 22 5.45 -0.64 -4.94
CA PHE A 22 4.63 -1.76 -4.50
C PHE A 22 3.14 -1.39 -4.55
N LEU A 23 2.78 -0.18 -4.08
CA LEU A 23 1.39 0.25 -4.09
C LEU A 23 0.86 0.41 -5.52
N ASP A 24 1.70 0.91 -6.43
CA ASP A 24 1.31 0.99 -7.84
C ASP A 24 1.06 -0.39 -8.42
N SER A 25 1.91 -1.35 -8.11
CA SER A 25 1.75 -2.73 -8.56
C SER A 25 0.50 -3.35 -7.96
N LEU A 26 0.24 -3.08 -6.69
CA LEU A 26 -0.95 -3.57 -6.02
C LEU A 26 -2.20 -3.02 -6.69
N ASN A 27 -2.20 -1.74 -7.01
CA ASN A 27 -3.35 -1.11 -7.67
C ASN A 27 -3.60 -1.73 -9.04
N SER A 28 -2.55 -1.91 -9.83
CA SER A 28 -2.68 -2.55 -11.15
C SER A 28 -3.17 -3.97 -11.03
N SER A 29 -2.64 -4.72 -10.07
CA SER A 29 -3.05 -6.11 -9.86
C SER A 29 -4.50 -6.19 -9.39
N THR A 30 -4.91 -5.26 -8.53
CA THR A 30 -6.29 -5.20 -8.04
C THR A 30 -7.24 -4.91 -9.20
N ASN A 31 -6.86 -4.01 -10.11
CA ASN A 31 -7.68 -3.71 -11.28
C ASN A 31 -7.85 -4.95 -12.16
N ARG A 32 -6.76 -5.71 -12.37
CA ARG A 32 -6.85 -6.94 -13.15
C ARG A 32 -7.72 -7.98 -12.45
N LEU A 33 -7.61 -8.06 -11.14
CA LEU A 33 -8.41 -9.00 -10.35
C LEU A 33 -9.89 -8.64 -10.44
N ASN A 34 -10.22 -7.36 -10.33
CA ASN A 34 -11.60 -6.89 -10.45
C ASN A 34 -12.18 -7.24 -11.81
N HIS A 35 -11.38 -7.05 -12.86
CA HIS A 35 -11.83 -7.35 -14.20
C HIS A 35 -12.08 -8.85 -14.38
N ALA A 36 -11.18 -9.66 -13.83
CA ALA A 36 -11.34 -11.11 -13.87
C ALA A 36 -12.57 -11.54 -13.07
N PHE A 37 -12.84 -10.89 -11.94
CA PHE A 37 -14.03 -11.22 -11.17
C PHE A 37 -15.30 -10.85 -11.92
N GLU A 38 -15.31 -9.70 -12.62
CA GLU A 38 -16.46 -9.33 -13.44
C GLU A 38 -16.75 -10.36 -14.50
N THR A 39 -15.70 -10.86 -15.15
CA THR A 39 -15.85 -11.88 -16.16
C THR A 39 -16.41 -13.18 -15.57
N LEU A 40 -15.85 -13.62 -14.44
CA LEU A 40 -16.34 -14.80 -13.75
C LEU A 40 -17.79 -14.61 -13.33
N SER A 41 -18.10 -13.45 -12.77
CA SER A 41 -19.42 -13.14 -12.25
C SER A 41 -20.49 -13.18 -13.31
N SER A 42 -20.14 -12.77 -14.55
CA SER A 42 -21.11 -12.74 -15.64
C SER A 42 -21.53 -14.13 -16.08
N SER A 43 -20.72 -15.15 -15.82
CA SER A 43 -21.04 -16.53 -16.20
C SER A 43 -21.39 -17.40 -15.00
N TRP A 44 -21.24 -16.90 -13.78
CA TRP A 44 -21.49 -17.67 -12.57
C TRP A 44 -22.91 -17.40 -12.12
N GLN A 45 -23.81 -18.36 -12.35
CA GLN A 45 -25.23 -18.11 -12.23
C GLN A 45 -25.92 -18.78 -11.06
N ASP A 46 -25.18 -19.28 -10.08
CA ASP A 46 -25.83 -19.88 -8.94
C ASP A 46 -25.75 -18.96 -7.74
N ARG A 47 -26.41 -19.36 -6.68
CA ARG A 47 -26.54 -18.54 -5.46
C ARG A 47 -25.21 -18.33 -4.77
N LYS A 48 -24.27 -19.22 -4.96
CA LYS A 48 -22.97 -19.12 -4.31
C LYS A 48 -22.15 -17.95 -4.81
N ARG A 49 -22.49 -17.42 -5.98
CA ARG A 49 -21.82 -16.23 -6.49
C ARG A 49 -22.00 -15.04 -5.54
N ALA A 50 -23.22 -14.84 -5.03
CA ALA A 50 -23.48 -13.72 -4.13
C ALA A 50 -22.71 -13.89 -2.82
N GLU A 51 -22.63 -15.13 -2.32
CA GLU A 51 -21.87 -15.42 -1.12
C GLU A 51 -20.40 -15.13 -1.31
N PHE A 52 -19.84 -15.55 -2.44
CA PHE A 52 -18.42 -15.31 -2.71
C PHE A 52 -18.16 -13.82 -2.93
N GLU A 53 -19.09 -13.13 -3.56
CA GLU A 53 -18.93 -11.69 -3.80
C GLU A 53 -18.78 -10.93 -2.48
N GLU A 54 -19.49 -11.34 -1.45
CA GLU A 54 -19.36 -10.72 -0.13
C GLU A 54 -17.93 -10.89 0.40
N GLU A 55 -17.38 -12.10 0.28
CA GLU A 55 -16.03 -12.35 0.74
C GLU A 55 -15.00 -11.58 -0.09
N TYR A 56 -15.23 -11.48 -1.39
CA TYR A 56 -14.35 -10.72 -2.26
C TYR A 56 -14.37 -9.24 -1.91
N ARG A 57 -15.55 -8.69 -1.61
CA ARG A 57 -15.65 -7.29 -1.18
C ARG A 57 -14.89 -7.05 0.12
N GLU A 58 -14.93 -8.03 1.01
CA GLU A 58 -14.19 -7.92 2.27
C GLU A 58 -12.68 -7.90 2.01
N LEU A 59 -12.22 -8.72 1.08
CA LEU A 59 -10.81 -8.71 0.70
C LEU A 59 -10.41 -7.33 0.16
N LEU A 60 -11.23 -6.76 -0.72
CA LEU A 60 -10.95 -5.43 -1.28
C LEU A 60 -10.91 -4.37 -0.18
N ARG A 61 -11.78 -4.49 0.81
CA ARG A 61 -11.80 -3.56 1.93
C ARG A 61 -10.48 -3.61 2.70
N VAL A 62 -9.98 -4.81 2.95
CA VAL A 62 -8.71 -5.00 3.65
C VAL A 62 -7.57 -4.40 2.84
N LEU A 63 -7.58 -4.59 1.51
CA LEU A 63 -6.55 -4.01 0.66
C LEU A 63 -6.59 -2.48 0.70
N LYS A 64 -7.78 -1.90 0.74
CA LYS A 64 -7.92 -0.45 0.82
C LYS A 64 -7.37 0.09 2.13
N ILE A 65 -7.64 -0.60 3.23
CA ILE A 65 -7.08 -0.23 4.53
C ILE A 65 -5.56 -0.30 4.49
N PHE A 66 -5.03 -1.34 3.85
CA PHE A 66 -3.58 -1.49 3.71
C PHE A 66 -2.99 -0.31 2.93
N GLU A 67 -3.63 0.10 1.83
CA GLU A 67 -3.16 1.24 1.05
C GLU A 67 -3.13 2.52 1.89
N ASN A 68 -4.22 2.76 2.63
CA ASN A 68 -4.30 3.97 3.45
C ASN A 68 -3.24 3.98 4.55
N ASN A 69 -3.04 2.84 5.19
CA ASN A 69 -2.01 2.73 6.22
C ASN A 69 -0.62 2.92 5.64
N SER A 70 -0.40 2.41 4.44
CA SER A 70 0.89 2.58 3.76
C SER A 70 1.18 4.03 3.45
N GLU A 71 0.17 4.79 3.01
CA GLU A 71 0.34 6.21 2.75
C GLU A 71 0.72 6.96 4.01
N GLU A 72 0.11 6.62 5.15
CA GLU A 72 0.48 7.23 6.42
C GLU A 72 1.93 6.94 6.78
N LYS A 73 2.37 5.72 6.54
CA LYS A 73 3.75 5.35 6.81
C LYS A 73 4.72 6.09 5.90
N ILE A 74 4.35 6.27 4.64
CA ILE A 74 5.15 7.04 3.70
C ILE A 74 5.30 8.48 4.18
N GLN A 75 4.20 9.09 4.66
CA GLN A 75 4.25 10.44 5.18
C GLN A 75 5.15 10.53 6.41
N TYR A 76 5.06 9.55 7.28
CA TYR A 76 5.92 9.51 8.46
C TYR A 76 7.40 9.41 8.05
N LEU A 77 7.69 8.52 7.12
CA LEU A 77 9.07 8.34 6.66
C LEU A 77 9.60 9.57 5.95
N SER A 78 8.74 10.24 5.16
CA SER A 78 9.12 11.48 4.50
C SER A 78 9.52 12.55 5.51
N MET A 79 8.72 12.66 6.56
CA MET A 79 9.01 13.63 7.62
C MET A 79 10.33 13.28 8.31
N LEU A 80 10.53 12.01 8.59
CA LEU A 80 11.76 11.56 9.23
C LEU A 80 12.97 11.82 8.35
N SER A 81 12.85 11.57 7.05
CA SER A 81 13.92 11.84 6.11
C SER A 81 14.26 13.32 6.08
N GLN A 82 13.24 14.18 6.05
CA GLN A 82 13.46 15.61 6.00
C GLN A 82 14.15 16.10 7.26
N LYS A 83 13.73 15.60 8.42
CA LYS A 83 14.38 15.97 9.68
C LYS A 83 15.84 15.56 9.71
N ALA A 84 16.14 14.37 9.18
CA ALA A 84 17.51 13.90 9.13
C ALA A 84 18.36 14.79 8.21
N LYS A 85 17.80 15.18 7.06
CA LYS A 85 18.49 16.07 6.13
C LYS A 85 18.74 17.44 6.78
N ASP A 86 17.75 17.96 7.49
CA ASP A 86 17.90 19.25 8.17
C ASP A 86 18.98 19.17 9.23
N TYR A 87 19.01 18.08 9.98
CA TYR A 87 20.02 17.90 11.01
C TYR A 87 21.42 17.83 10.39
N LEU A 88 21.57 17.10 9.29
CA LEU A 88 22.86 16.91 8.66
C LEU A 88 23.37 18.16 7.95
N SER A 89 22.48 19.05 7.56
CA SER A 89 22.86 20.26 6.83
C SER A 89 23.12 21.46 7.74
N SER A 90 22.84 21.32 9.02
CA SER A 90 23.09 22.44 9.96
C SER A 90 24.43 22.30 10.73
#